data_305fc1cbfc345801bfa1fd1e6836408e
#
_entry.id   305fc1cbfc345801bfa1fd1e6836408e
#
_cell.length_a   1.000
_cell.length_b   1.000
_cell.length_c   1.000
_cell.angle_alpha   90.00
_cell.angle_beta   90.00
_cell.angle_gamma   90.00
#
_symmetry.space_group_name_H-M   'P 1'
#
loop_
_entity.id
_entity.type
_entity.pdbx_description
1 polymer ?
#
loop_
_entity_poly.entity_id
_entity_poly.type
_entity_poly.pdbx_seq_one_letter_code
_entity_poly.pdbx_strand_id
1 'polypeptide(L)'
;MIRLQYILRIFRYKLLSRKFFFYVFFVGFSFWLFLNPLKQISNITGYGISPWGYPLLLSNVFFAVLFLGSAVYVFSDIPDGGKVSMFHYIRLGRIKWGIVQLITIVFLALIITLLSFLVSVVTLLPNIVWEKNWGRIYYTIALTDASSQYELLFLSPYKILSHYKAIEALLMTMGMVFLVLTFLGVAMFSISIFFSNSIAIIFGEIFAISPLVVDNISQKTPIVQFFSPASWIGISNIGYEYNWDCPTMGYIIFVLCVLIGIFSVMSLLKIKKKGIY
;
A
#
# COMPACT_ATOMS: atom_id res chain seq x y z
N MET A 1 31.29 1.52 8.18
CA MET A 1 30.55 0.76 7.14
C MET A 1 29.45 -0.02 7.81
N ILE A 2 28.18 0.09 7.37
CA ILE A 2 27.07 -0.73 7.89
C ILE A 2 27.25 -2.11 7.26
N ARG A 3 27.35 -3.17 8.09
CA ARG A 3 27.48 -4.54 7.55
C ARG A 3 26.14 -4.99 6.98
N LEU A 4 26.10 -5.35 5.70
CA LEU A 4 24.90 -5.85 5.00
C LEU A 4 24.22 -7.00 5.77
N GLN A 5 25.01 -7.88 6.37
CA GLN A 5 24.54 -8.98 7.23
C GLN A 5 23.66 -8.51 8.40
N TYR A 6 23.88 -7.30 8.91
CA TYR A 6 23.09 -6.76 10.01
C TYR A 6 21.71 -6.29 9.53
N ILE A 7 21.65 -5.62 8.37
CA ILE A 7 20.37 -5.22 7.75
C ILE A 7 19.54 -6.47 7.46
N LEU A 8 20.14 -7.50 6.84
CA LEU A 8 19.47 -8.75 6.53
C LEU A 8 18.95 -9.47 7.78
N ARG A 9 19.68 -9.41 8.91
CA ARG A 9 19.23 -10.01 10.18
C ARG A 9 18.00 -9.33 10.74
N ILE A 10 17.98 -8.00 10.81
CA ILE A 10 16.81 -7.23 11.28
C ILE A 10 15.62 -7.51 10.36
N PHE A 11 15.85 -7.49 9.07
CA PHE A 11 14.84 -7.74 8.08
C PHE A 11 14.20 -9.13 8.22
N ARG A 12 15.02 -10.20 8.32
CA ARG A 12 14.52 -11.56 8.60
C ARG A 12 13.71 -11.63 9.89
N TYR A 13 14.16 -10.95 10.94
CA TYR A 13 13.43 -10.91 12.21
C TYR A 13 12.04 -10.28 12.04
N LYS A 14 11.93 -9.20 11.25
CA LYS A 14 10.65 -8.55 10.95
C LYS A 14 9.73 -9.42 10.09
N LEU A 15 10.26 -10.09 9.07
CA LEU A 15 9.49 -11.01 8.24
C LEU A 15 8.99 -12.25 9.00
N LEU A 16 9.73 -12.72 9.99
CA LEU A 16 9.34 -13.84 10.83
C LEU A 16 8.52 -13.41 12.06
N SER A 17 8.14 -12.14 12.16
CA SER A 17 7.33 -11.63 13.26
C SER A 17 5.88 -12.12 13.17
N ARG A 18 5.23 -12.31 14.34
CA ARG A 18 3.80 -12.67 14.41
C ARG A 18 2.92 -11.66 13.68
N LYS A 19 3.30 -10.37 13.70
CA LYS A 19 2.55 -9.30 13.03
C LYS A 19 2.60 -9.43 11.51
N PHE A 20 3.74 -9.83 10.95
CA PHE A 20 3.85 -10.06 9.51
C PHE A 20 3.02 -11.27 9.07
N PHE A 21 3.01 -12.37 9.84
CA PHE A 21 2.14 -13.51 9.55
C PHE A 21 0.65 -13.15 9.63
N PHE A 22 0.27 -12.37 10.65
CA PHE A 22 -1.10 -11.86 10.74
C PHE A 22 -1.47 -10.99 9.54
N TYR A 23 -0.57 -10.11 9.10
CA TYR A 23 -0.73 -9.30 7.88
C TYR A 23 -1.01 -10.18 6.66
N VAL A 24 -0.16 -11.20 6.42
CA VAL A 24 -0.30 -12.10 5.27
C VAL A 24 -1.67 -12.80 5.29
N PHE A 25 -2.08 -13.30 6.46
CA PHE A 25 -3.37 -13.95 6.63
C PHE A 25 -4.54 -12.97 6.39
N PHE A 26 -4.49 -11.80 7.01
CA PHE A 26 -5.55 -10.80 6.91
C PHE A 26 -5.69 -10.25 5.48
N VAL A 27 -4.58 -9.92 4.83
CA VAL A 27 -4.58 -9.48 3.43
C VAL A 27 -5.05 -10.61 2.51
N GLY A 28 -4.59 -11.85 2.72
CA GLY A 28 -5.05 -13.01 1.96
C GLY A 28 -6.55 -13.23 2.07
N PHE A 29 -7.10 -13.12 3.29
CA PHE A 29 -8.54 -13.19 3.52
C PHE A 29 -9.30 -12.05 2.84
N SER A 30 -8.77 -10.82 2.89
CA SER A 30 -9.38 -9.67 2.22
C SER A 30 -9.40 -9.85 0.70
N PHE A 31 -8.30 -10.29 0.09
CA PHE A 31 -8.30 -10.61 -1.34
C PHE A 31 -9.28 -11.72 -1.70
N TRP A 32 -9.35 -12.77 -0.89
CA TRP A 32 -10.30 -13.84 -1.11
C TRP A 32 -11.73 -13.35 -1.06
N LEU A 33 -12.08 -12.53 -0.08
CA LEU A 33 -13.44 -11.98 0.09
C LEU A 33 -13.86 -11.16 -1.14
N PHE A 34 -12.97 -10.27 -1.62
CA PHE A 34 -13.27 -9.37 -2.73
C PHE A 34 -13.22 -10.07 -4.11
N LEU A 35 -12.37 -11.09 -4.29
CA LEU A 35 -12.20 -11.77 -5.57
C LEU A 35 -13.07 -13.03 -5.73
N ASN A 36 -13.65 -13.56 -4.64
CA ASN A 36 -14.47 -14.77 -4.72
C ASN A 36 -15.69 -14.61 -5.65
N PRO A 37 -16.43 -13.49 -5.68
CA PRO A 37 -17.53 -13.30 -6.62
C PRO A 37 -17.08 -13.34 -8.10
N LEU A 38 -15.85 -12.87 -8.42
CA LEU A 38 -15.30 -13.00 -9.77
C LEU A 38 -15.13 -14.46 -10.20
N LYS A 39 -14.73 -15.34 -9.28
CA LYS A 39 -14.62 -16.78 -9.57
C LYS A 39 -15.97 -17.40 -9.87
N GLN A 40 -17.01 -16.96 -9.17
CA GLN A 40 -18.38 -17.42 -9.45
C GLN A 40 -18.81 -17.03 -10.88
N ILE A 41 -18.55 -15.79 -11.29
CA ILE A 41 -18.81 -15.32 -12.66
C ILE A 41 -18.04 -16.18 -13.66
N SER A 42 -16.74 -16.44 -13.40
CA SER A 42 -15.90 -17.26 -14.26
C SER A 42 -16.45 -18.68 -14.43
N ASN A 43 -16.89 -19.30 -13.34
CA ASN A 43 -17.44 -20.64 -13.34
C ASN A 43 -18.78 -20.73 -14.10
N ILE A 44 -19.62 -19.69 -14.03
CA ILE A 44 -20.92 -19.65 -14.72
C ILE A 44 -20.73 -19.35 -16.21
N THR A 45 -19.84 -18.41 -16.53
CA THR A 45 -19.64 -17.98 -17.92
C THR A 45 -18.67 -18.85 -18.71
N GLY A 46 -17.85 -19.66 -18.02
CA GLY A 46 -16.79 -20.46 -18.64
C GLY A 46 -15.58 -19.66 -19.13
N TYR A 47 -15.54 -18.34 -18.90
CA TYR A 47 -14.40 -17.49 -19.28
C TYR A 47 -13.39 -17.39 -18.12
N GLY A 48 -12.09 -17.45 -18.46
CA GLY A 48 -11.02 -17.25 -17.48
C GLY A 48 -10.87 -15.78 -17.05
N ILE A 49 -10.31 -15.59 -15.87
CA ILE A 49 -10.05 -14.29 -15.28
C ILE A 49 -8.61 -13.88 -15.57
N SER A 50 -8.38 -12.68 -16.06
CA SER A 50 -7.01 -12.16 -16.20
C SER A 50 -6.42 -11.77 -14.82
N PRO A 51 -5.10 -11.93 -14.59
CA PRO A 51 -4.47 -11.67 -13.29
C PRO A 51 -4.37 -10.18 -12.92
N TRP A 52 -4.82 -9.28 -13.79
CA TRP A 52 -4.60 -7.84 -13.67
C TRP A 52 -5.63 -7.10 -12.79
N GLY A 53 -6.39 -7.81 -11.95
CA GLY A 53 -7.41 -7.20 -11.07
C GLY A 53 -6.88 -6.37 -9.92
N TYR A 54 -5.60 -6.48 -9.59
CA TYR A 54 -4.95 -5.78 -8.47
C TYR A 54 -5.17 -4.25 -8.49
N PRO A 55 -4.98 -3.50 -9.62
CA PRO A 55 -5.26 -2.07 -9.69
C PRO A 55 -6.70 -1.69 -9.41
N LEU A 56 -7.64 -2.52 -9.87
CA LEU A 56 -9.08 -2.28 -9.68
C LEU A 56 -9.49 -2.47 -8.23
N LEU A 57 -8.93 -3.46 -7.54
CA LEU A 57 -9.16 -3.68 -6.11
C LEU A 57 -8.66 -2.52 -5.26
N LEU A 58 -7.45 -2.04 -5.50
CA LEU A 58 -6.88 -0.90 -4.76
C LEU A 58 -7.59 0.43 -5.06
N SER A 59 -8.33 0.50 -6.15
CA SER A 59 -9.22 1.63 -6.44
C SER A 59 -10.52 1.60 -5.63
N ASN A 60 -10.85 0.45 -5.01
CA ASN A 60 -11.95 0.37 -4.06
C ASN A 60 -11.51 0.92 -2.70
N VAL A 61 -12.24 1.92 -2.21
CA VAL A 61 -11.88 2.66 -1.00
C VAL A 61 -11.89 1.76 0.24
N PHE A 62 -12.86 0.85 0.36
CA PHE A 62 -12.94 -0.07 1.50
C PHE A 62 -11.78 -1.03 1.52
N PHE A 63 -11.40 -1.58 0.35
CA PHE A 63 -10.23 -2.44 0.23
C PHE A 63 -8.94 -1.67 0.55
N ALA A 64 -8.82 -0.44 0.08
CA ALA A 64 -7.68 0.44 0.34
C ALA A 64 -7.46 0.67 1.84
N VAL A 65 -8.55 0.93 2.59
CA VAL A 65 -8.50 1.10 4.06
C VAL A 65 -8.06 -0.17 4.77
N LEU A 66 -8.63 -1.32 4.41
CA LEU A 66 -8.22 -2.61 4.99
C LEU A 66 -6.75 -2.91 4.71
N PHE A 67 -6.31 -2.66 3.49
CA PHE A 67 -4.92 -2.86 3.07
C PHE A 67 -3.95 -1.93 3.83
N LEU A 68 -4.23 -0.63 3.89
CA LEU A 68 -3.39 0.34 4.61
C LEU A 68 -3.40 0.09 6.12
N GLY A 69 -4.56 -0.18 6.75
CA GLY A 69 -4.64 -0.49 8.18
C GLY A 69 -3.83 -1.74 8.54
N SER A 70 -3.87 -2.77 7.70
CA SER A 70 -3.02 -3.95 7.88
C SER A 70 -1.52 -3.63 7.76
N ALA A 71 -1.13 -2.71 6.88
CA ALA A 71 0.25 -2.25 6.74
C ALA A 71 0.71 -1.43 7.96
N VAL A 72 -0.17 -0.58 8.53
CA VAL A 72 0.10 0.14 9.80
C VAL A 72 0.46 -0.84 10.90
N TYR A 73 -0.25 -1.97 11.00
CA TYR A 73 0.04 -3.00 11.99
C TYR A 73 1.45 -3.58 11.83
N VAL A 74 1.93 -3.79 10.61
CA VAL A 74 3.32 -4.22 10.36
C VAL A 74 4.34 -3.15 10.74
N PHE A 75 4.10 -1.88 10.34
CA PHE A 75 5.00 -0.77 10.64
C PHE A 75 4.99 -0.37 12.12
N SER A 76 3.98 -0.74 12.90
CA SER A 76 3.89 -0.43 14.33
C SER A 76 5.04 -0.99 15.18
N ASP A 77 5.80 -1.96 14.64
CA ASP A 77 7.01 -2.50 15.28
C ASP A 77 8.28 -1.71 14.96
N ILE A 78 8.19 -0.60 14.28
CA ILE A 78 9.34 0.23 13.92
C ILE A 78 9.18 1.62 14.58
N PRO A 79 10.13 2.03 15.44
CA PRO A 79 11.31 1.32 15.91
C PRO A 79 11.00 0.23 16.94
N ASP A 80 11.82 -0.81 16.93
CA ASP A 80 11.72 -1.88 17.93
C ASP A 80 12.00 -1.32 19.35
N GLY A 81 11.01 -1.33 20.23
CA GLY A 81 11.12 -0.85 21.61
C GLY A 81 11.75 -1.87 22.58
N GLY A 82 12.22 -3.03 22.08
CA GLY A 82 12.72 -4.10 22.92
C GLY A 82 14.18 -3.92 23.41
N LYS A 83 14.56 -4.66 24.46
CA LYS A 83 15.94 -4.69 24.98
C LYS A 83 16.99 -4.96 23.91
N VAL A 84 16.65 -5.72 22.86
CA VAL A 84 17.52 -6.05 21.73
C VAL A 84 17.85 -4.83 20.88
N SER A 85 16.92 -3.90 20.71
CA SER A 85 17.16 -2.66 19.95
C SER A 85 18.15 -1.73 20.66
N MET A 86 18.13 -1.73 21.99
CA MET A 86 19.07 -0.96 22.81
C MET A 86 20.52 -1.42 22.61
N PHE A 87 20.77 -2.73 22.57
CA PHE A 87 22.10 -3.28 22.22
C PHE A 87 22.55 -2.89 20.81
N HIS A 88 21.63 -2.91 19.86
CA HIS A 88 21.93 -2.50 18.49
C HIS A 88 22.24 -1.02 18.38
N TYR A 89 21.53 -0.18 19.12
CA TYR A 89 21.75 1.25 19.21
C TYR A 89 23.14 1.60 19.77
N ILE A 90 23.56 0.93 20.87
CA ILE A 90 24.87 1.12 21.47
C ILE A 90 25.99 0.66 20.53
N ARG A 91 25.82 -0.48 19.87
CA ARG A 91 26.85 -1.11 19.04
C ARG A 91 27.08 -0.43 17.68
N LEU A 92 26.03 0.10 17.07
CA LEU A 92 26.08 0.73 15.73
C LEU A 92 26.29 2.24 15.79
N GLY A 93 25.94 2.85 16.91
CA GLY A 93 25.82 4.30 17.02
C GLY A 93 24.50 4.82 16.44
N ARG A 94 24.11 5.98 16.95
CA ARG A 94 22.77 6.58 16.81
C ARG A 94 22.31 6.73 15.36
N ILE A 95 23.12 7.43 14.54
CA ILE A 95 22.75 7.75 13.15
C ILE A 95 22.68 6.49 12.27
N LYS A 96 23.66 5.57 12.43
CA LYS A 96 23.68 4.33 11.67
C LYS A 96 22.47 3.45 11.96
N TRP A 97 22.04 3.40 13.23
CA TRP A 97 20.83 2.70 13.61
C TRP A 97 19.59 3.30 12.93
N GLY A 98 19.44 4.63 12.94
CA GLY A 98 18.33 5.31 12.25
C GLY A 98 18.30 5.02 10.75
N ILE A 99 19.45 5.06 10.09
CA ILE A 99 19.55 4.72 8.65
C ILE A 99 19.13 3.26 8.40
N VAL A 100 19.54 2.32 9.27
CA VAL A 100 19.12 0.92 9.13
C VAL A 100 17.61 0.77 9.26
N GLN A 101 16.97 1.49 10.19
CA GLN A 101 15.50 1.45 10.32
C GLN A 101 14.82 1.99 9.05
N LEU A 102 15.28 3.11 8.50
CA LEU A 102 14.74 3.65 7.24
C LEU A 102 14.89 2.67 6.07
N ILE A 103 16.06 2.05 5.91
CA ILE A 103 16.29 1.01 4.90
C ILE A 103 15.35 -0.18 5.11
N THR A 104 15.15 -0.61 6.36
CA THR A 104 14.23 -1.71 6.69
C THR A 104 12.80 -1.38 6.29
N ILE A 105 12.34 -0.13 6.49
CA ILE A 105 11.01 0.34 6.07
C ILE A 105 10.85 0.22 4.56
N VAL A 106 11.83 0.69 3.78
CA VAL A 106 11.80 0.62 2.30
C VAL A 106 11.71 -0.84 1.83
N PHE A 107 12.52 -1.73 2.40
CA PHE A 107 12.47 -3.16 2.04
C PHE A 107 11.15 -3.82 2.45
N LEU A 108 10.59 -3.49 3.62
CA LEU A 108 9.27 -4.00 4.04
C LEU A 108 8.18 -3.50 3.10
N ALA A 109 8.17 -2.21 2.74
CA ALA A 109 7.22 -1.66 1.79
C ALA A 109 7.28 -2.37 0.43
N LEU A 110 8.50 -2.66 -0.07
CA LEU A 110 8.69 -3.42 -1.31
C LEU A 110 8.09 -4.83 -1.20
N ILE A 111 8.40 -5.55 -0.12
CA ILE A 111 7.88 -6.91 0.06
C ILE A 111 6.36 -6.92 0.23
N ILE A 112 5.79 -6.00 1.00
CA ILE A 112 4.35 -5.86 1.16
C ILE A 112 3.69 -5.66 -0.22
N THR A 113 4.25 -4.79 -1.06
CA THR A 113 3.74 -4.52 -2.42
C THR A 113 3.80 -5.77 -3.31
N LEU A 114 4.95 -6.45 -3.36
CA LEU A 114 5.11 -7.65 -4.19
C LEU A 114 4.24 -8.81 -3.68
N LEU A 115 4.19 -9.00 -2.37
CA LEU A 115 3.41 -10.07 -1.75
C LEU A 115 1.92 -9.86 -1.95
N SER A 116 1.41 -8.62 -1.84
CA SER A 116 -0.01 -8.33 -2.08
C SER A 116 -0.42 -8.61 -3.52
N PHE A 117 0.42 -8.27 -4.49
CA PHE A 117 0.19 -8.66 -5.89
C PHE A 117 0.18 -10.18 -6.07
N LEU A 118 1.17 -10.89 -5.52
CA LEU A 118 1.22 -12.36 -5.59
C LEU A 118 -0.02 -13.00 -4.95
N VAL A 119 -0.47 -12.50 -3.80
CA VAL A 119 -1.69 -12.97 -3.14
C VAL A 119 -2.91 -12.74 -4.02
N SER A 120 -3.02 -11.58 -4.69
CA SER A 120 -4.13 -11.33 -5.62
C SER A 120 -4.20 -12.34 -6.76
N VAL A 121 -3.03 -12.72 -7.31
CA VAL A 121 -2.94 -13.74 -8.36
C VAL A 121 -3.29 -15.13 -7.82
N VAL A 122 -2.72 -15.52 -6.69
CA VAL A 122 -2.96 -16.84 -6.07
C VAL A 122 -4.44 -17.02 -5.73
N THR A 123 -5.11 -15.98 -5.24
CA THR A 123 -6.54 -16.05 -4.92
C THR A 123 -7.43 -16.27 -6.12
N LEU A 124 -7.02 -15.94 -7.34
CA LEU A 124 -7.77 -16.17 -8.58
C LEU A 124 -7.62 -17.60 -9.12
N LEU A 125 -6.66 -18.38 -8.64
CA LEU A 125 -6.50 -19.78 -9.07
C LEU A 125 -7.74 -20.62 -8.69
N PRO A 126 -8.16 -21.62 -9.51
CA PRO A 126 -7.54 -22.06 -10.76
C PRO A 126 -8.02 -21.32 -12.02
N ASN A 127 -8.92 -20.36 -11.92
CA ASN A 127 -9.66 -19.74 -13.02
C ASN A 127 -8.85 -18.71 -13.84
N ILE A 128 -7.52 -18.67 -13.69
CA ILE A 128 -6.67 -17.68 -14.35
C ILE A 128 -6.40 -18.04 -15.80
N VAL A 129 -6.54 -17.02 -16.68
CA VAL A 129 -6.05 -17.04 -18.06
C VAL A 129 -5.10 -15.86 -18.26
N TRP A 130 -3.88 -16.15 -18.74
CA TRP A 130 -2.86 -15.14 -18.99
C TRP A 130 -3.13 -14.42 -20.32
N GLU A 131 -3.85 -13.31 -20.25
CA GLU A 131 -4.09 -12.41 -21.37
C GLU A 131 -3.27 -11.13 -21.21
N LYS A 132 -2.86 -10.50 -22.33
CA LYS A 132 -2.14 -9.20 -22.31
C LYS A 132 -3.04 -8.04 -21.91
N ASN A 133 -4.35 -8.16 -22.13
CA ASN A 133 -5.36 -7.16 -21.85
C ASN A 133 -6.10 -7.48 -20.55
N TRP A 134 -7.05 -6.63 -20.17
CA TRP A 134 -7.87 -6.80 -18.98
C TRP A 134 -8.72 -8.09 -18.97
N GLY A 135 -8.96 -8.71 -20.15
CA GLY A 135 -9.80 -9.90 -20.29
C GLY A 135 -11.29 -9.59 -20.35
N ARG A 136 -12.06 -10.54 -20.88
CA ARG A 136 -13.50 -10.37 -21.15
C ARG A 136 -14.30 -10.09 -19.90
N ILE A 137 -14.01 -10.74 -18.78
CA ILE A 137 -14.77 -10.62 -17.51
C ILE A 137 -14.76 -9.18 -17.00
N TYR A 138 -13.61 -8.50 -16.96
CA TYR A 138 -13.56 -7.12 -16.47
C TYR A 138 -14.30 -6.15 -17.39
N TYR A 139 -14.24 -6.34 -18.71
CA TYR A 139 -15.04 -5.53 -19.65
C TYR A 139 -16.54 -5.80 -19.48
N THR A 140 -16.96 -7.05 -19.29
CA THR A 140 -18.37 -7.38 -19.05
C THR A 140 -18.87 -6.70 -17.79
N ILE A 141 -18.12 -6.77 -16.69
CA ILE A 141 -18.47 -6.09 -15.42
C ILE A 141 -18.57 -4.57 -15.62
N ALA A 142 -17.68 -3.98 -16.41
CA ALA A 142 -17.66 -2.54 -16.67
C ALA A 142 -18.81 -2.03 -17.54
N LEU A 143 -19.33 -2.88 -18.43
CA LEU A 143 -20.34 -2.51 -19.44
C LEU A 143 -21.75 -2.98 -19.08
N THR A 144 -21.90 -3.85 -18.10
CA THR A 144 -23.18 -4.44 -17.69
C THR A 144 -23.40 -4.30 -16.20
N ASP A 145 -24.65 -4.53 -15.76
CA ASP A 145 -25.01 -4.54 -14.34
C ASP A 145 -24.60 -5.85 -13.61
N ALA A 146 -23.64 -6.59 -14.18
CA ALA A 146 -23.15 -7.84 -13.60
C ALA A 146 -22.56 -7.65 -12.19
N SER A 147 -22.04 -6.45 -11.90
CA SER A 147 -21.56 -6.10 -10.55
C SER A 147 -22.64 -6.20 -9.48
N SER A 148 -23.85 -5.78 -9.78
CA SER A 148 -25.01 -5.86 -8.85
C SER A 148 -25.59 -7.27 -8.80
N GLN A 149 -25.66 -7.98 -9.93
CA GLN A 149 -26.17 -9.36 -10.00
C GLN A 149 -25.35 -10.37 -9.19
N TYR A 150 -24.04 -10.20 -9.18
CA TYR A 150 -23.11 -11.11 -8.50
C TYR A 150 -22.51 -10.53 -7.20
N GLU A 151 -23.12 -9.46 -6.68
CA GLU A 151 -22.72 -8.82 -5.41
C GLU A 151 -21.21 -8.51 -5.34
N LEU A 152 -20.65 -7.99 -6.44
CA LEU A 152 -19.23 -7.62 -6.47
C LEU A 152 -18.97 -6.48 -5.50
N LEU A 153 -17.97 -6.65 -4.64
CA LEU A 153 -17.57 -5.64 -3.66
C LEU A 153 -16.71 -4.52 -4.27
N PHE A 154 -16.35 -4.62 -5.54
CA PHE A 154 -15.59 -3.58 -6.23
C PHE A 154 -16.13 -3.35 -7.63
N LEU A 155 -15.95 -2.14 -8.12
CA LEU A 155 -16.33 -1.73 -9.46
C LEU A 155 -15.14 -1.81 -10.40
N SER A 156 -15.41 -2.07 -11.66
CA SER A 156 -14.44 -2.05 -12.76
C SER A 156 -14.78 -0.86 -13.67
N PRO A 157 -14.33 0.37 -13.34
CA PRO A 157 -14.69 1.55 -14.12
C PRO A 157 -14.19 1.44 -15.55
N TYR A 158 -15.10 1.55 -16.54
CA TYR A 158 -14.76 1.48 -17.94
C TYR A 158 -13.68 2.49 -18.35
N LYS A 159 -13.68 3.67 -17.73
CA LYS A 159 -12.66 4.72 -17.95
C LYS A 159 -11.24 4.21 -17.71
N ILE A 160 -11.02 3.39 -16.68
CA ILE A 160 -9.68 2.82 -16.39
C ILE A 160 -9.32 1.77 -17.44
N LEU A 161 -10.26 0.89 -17.79
CA LEU A 161 -10.03 -0.19 -18.74
C LEU A 161 -9.76 0.32 -20.17
N SER A 162 -10.38 1.43 -20.57
CA SER A 162 -10.20 2.04 -21.88
C SER A 162 -8.94 2.89 -21.98
N HIS A 163 -8.51 3.52 -20.87
CA HIS A 163 -7.40 4.46 -20.89
C HIS A 163 -6.04 3.77 -20.67
N TYR A 164 -5.96 2.80 -19.76
CA TYR A 164 -4.72 2.13 -19.39
C TYR A 164 -4.67 0.70 -19.93
N LYS A 165 -3.52 0.29 -20.47
CA LYS A 165 -3.24 -1.13 -20.66
C LYS A 165 -3.10 -1.83 -19.31
N ALA A 166 -3.53 -3.08 -19.20
CA ALA A 166 -3.56 -3.81 -17.93
C ALA A 166 -2.19 -3.85 -17.23
N ILE A 167 -1.12 -4.09 -17.97
CA ILE A 167 0.26 -4.11 -17.43
C ILE A 167 0.72 -2.72 -17.00
N GLU A 168 0.39 -1.67 -17.74
CA GLU A 168 0.72 -0.29 -17.37
C GLU A 168 0.03 0.10 -16.07
N ALA A 169 -1.27 -0.17 -15.96
CA ALA A 169 -2.04 0.06 -14.74
C ALA A 169 -1.46 -0.71 -13.54
N LEU A 170 -1.04 -1.96 -13.74
CA LEU A 170 -0.40 -2.76 -12.70
C LEU A 170 0.90 -2.12 -12.21
N LEU A 171 1.81 -1.77 -13.12
CA LEU A 171 3.11 -1.18 -12.76
C LEU A 171 2.95 0.17 -12.08
N MET A 172 2.02 1.01 -12.58
CA MET A 172 1.69 2.30 -11.94
C MET A 172 1.17 2.09 -10.53
N THR A 173 0.21 1.19 -10.33
CA THR A 173 -0.38 0.91 -9.02
C THR A 173 0.65 0.33 -8.06
N MET A 174 1.48 -0.63 -8.49
CA MET A 174 2.55 -1.17 -7.65
C MET A 174 3.56 -0.08 -7.24
N GLY A 175 3.93 0.81 -8.16
CA GLY A 175 4.82 1.95 -7.86
C GLY A 175 4.19 2.90 -6.84
N MET A 176 2.90 3.22 -6.99
CA MET A 176 2.19 4.09 -6.04
C MET A 176 2.04 3.45 -4.66
N VAL A 177 1.64 2.18 -4.60
CA VAL A 177 1.56 1.42 -3.35
C VAL A 177 2.91 1.40 -2.64
N PHE A 178 3.99 1.12 -3.35
CA PHE A 178 5.34 1.13 -2.78
C PHE A 178 5.70 2.50 -2.18
N LEU A 179 5.44 3.60 -2.90
CA LEU A 179 5.75 4.95 -2.43
C LEU A 179 4.88 5.35 -1.23
N VAL A 180 3.58 5.08 -1.28
CA VAL A 180 2.65 5.40 -0.18
C VAL A 180 2.99 4.59 1.08
N LEU A 181 3.29 3.30 0.96
CA LEU A 181 3.72 2.47 2.08
C LEU A 181 5.07 2.92 2.66
N THR A 182 6.01 3.31 1.80
CA THR A 182 7.29 3.87 2.24
C THR A 182 7.08 5.16 3.00
N PHE A 183 6.24 6.06 2.50
CA PHE A 183 5.87 7.30 3.19
C PHE A 183 5.23 7.01 4.56
N LEU A 184 4.22 6.13 4.60
CA LEU A 184 3.55 5.74 5.84
C LEU A 184 4.54 5.21 6.88
N GLY A 185 5.40 4.26 6.49
CA GLY A 185 6.40 3.69 7.41
C GLY A 185 7.40 4.72 7.91
N VAL A 186 7.90 5.61 7.04
CA VAL A 186 8.85 6.69 7.42
C VAL A 186 8.17 7.74 8.30
N ALA A 187 6.93 8.12 8.00
CA ALA A 187 6.16 9.05 8.82
C ALA A 187 5.90 8.47 10.22
N MET A 188 5.45 7.22 10.32
CA MET A 188 5.25 6.52 11.59
C MET A 188 6.56 6.43 12.39
N PHE A 189 7.68 6.07 11.74
CA PHE A 189 8.99 6.06 12.38
C PHE A 189 9.38 7.44 12.91
N SER A 190 9.24 8.48 12.09
CA SER A 190 9.55 9.85 12.51
C SER A 190 8.72 10.28 13.71
N ILE A 191 7.40 10.08 13.67
CA ILE A 191 6.48 10.43 14.76
C ILE A 191 6.84 9.65 16.04
N SER A 192 7.19 8.37 15.94
CA SER A 192 7.59 7.58 17.10
C SER A 192 8.87 8.09 17.79
N ILE A 193 9.81 8.65 17.01
CA ILE A 193 11.04 9.28 17.54
C ILE A 193 10.77 10.64 18.19
N PHE A 194 9.80 11.39 17.68
CA PHE A 194 9.45 12.71 18.23
C PHE A 194 8.55 12.63 19.46
N PHE A 195 7.60 11.73 19.47
CA PHE A 195 6.54 11.60 20.49
C PHE A 195 6.58 10.21 21.15
N SER A 196 5.75 9.30 20.67
CA SER A 196 5.66 7.94 21.19
C SER A 196 5.19 6.98 20.09
N ASN A 197 5.42 5.69 20.31
CA ASN A 197 4.95 4.66 19.38
C ASN A 197 3.41 4.62 19.28
N SER A 198 2.70 4.87 20.38
CA SER A 198 1.23 4.91 20.39
C SER A 198 0.69 6.03 19.50
N ILE A 199 1.29 7.23 19.56
CA ILE A 199 0.90 8.36 18.70
C ILE A 199 1.19 8.04 17.22
N ALA A 200 2.30 7.36 16.92
CA ALA A 200 2.62 6.94 15.56
C ALA A 200 1.60 5.94 15.00
N ILE A 201 1.10 5.02 15.83
CA ILE A 201 0.05 4.07 15.43
C ILE A 201 -1.27 4.81 15.18
N ILE A 202 -1.69 5.71 16.07
CA ILE A 202 -2.91 6.51 15.89
C ILE A 202 -2.84 7.32 14.58
N PHE A 203 -1.69 7.96 14.32
CA PHE A 203 -1.48 8.65 13.04
C PHE A 203 -1.62 7.71 11.85
N GLY A 204 -1.03 6.51 11.92
CA GLY A 204 -1.11 5.50 10.86
C GLY A 204 -2.56 5.07 10.59
N GLU A 205 -3.37 4.83 11.62
CA GLU A 205 -4.78 4.46 11.47
C GLU A 205 -5.61 5.60 10.89
N ILE A 206 -5.42 6.84 11.34
CA ILE A 206 -6.07 8.02 10.75
C ILE A 206 -5.70 8.14 9.26
N PHE A 207 -4.42 7.93 8.93
CA PHE A 207 -3.95 7.94 7.56
C PHE A 207 -4.61 6.82 6.74
N ALA A 208 -4.73 5.60 7.29
CA ALA A 208 -5.36 4.46 6.61
C ALA A 208 -6.86 4.68 6.34
N ILE A 209 -7.56 5.40 7.21
CA ILE A 209 -9.00 5.71 7.06
C ILE A 209 -9.23 6.91 6.14
N SER A 210 -8.23 7.78 5.94
CA SER A 210 -8.38 9.01 5.17
C SER A 210 -8.94 8.84 3.74
N PRO A 211 -8.70 7.75 2.99
CA PRO A 211 -9.33 7.53 1.69
C PRO A 211 -10.87 7.52 1.73
N LEU A 212 -11.49 6.99 2.79
CA LEU A 212 -12.95 7.02 2.96
C LEU A 212 -13.48 8.45 3.10
N VAL A 213 -12.77 9.27 3.87
CA VAL A 213 -13.15 10.68 4.08
C VAL A 213 -13.00 11.46 2.77
N VAL A 214 -11.90 11.23 2.07
CA VAL A 214 -11.60 11.90 0.81
C VAL A 214 -12.58 11.51 -0.28
N ASP A 215 -12.94 10.26 -0.42
CA ASP A 215 -13.91 9.78 -1.42
C ASP A 215 -15.27 10.47 -1.24
N ASN A 216 -15.75 10.59 0.00
CA ASN A 216 -17.01 11.28 0.30
C ASN A 216 -16.96 12.80 0.04
N ILE A 217 -15.83 13.46 0.35
CA ILE A 217 -15.70 14.92 0.20
C ILE A 217 -15.38 15.28 -1.25
N SER A 218 -14.59 14.48 -1.95
CA SER A 218 -14.12 14.76 -3.31
C SER A 218 -15.26 14.88 -4.34
N GLN A 219 -16.39 14.24 -4.08
CA GLN A 219 -17.60 14.40 -4.89
C GLN A 219 -18.09 15.86 -4.97
N LYS A 220 -17.84 16.66 -3.92
CA LYS A 220 -18.21 18.10 -3.86
C LYS A 220 -17.01 19.02 -4.07
N THR A 221 -15.84 18.61 -3.59
CA THR A 221 -14.59 19.41 -3.60
C THR A 221 -13.42 18.56 -4.06
N PRO A 222 -13.18 18.43 -5.38
CA PRO A 222 -12.12 17.57 -5.95
C PRO A 222 -10.71 17.90 -5.44
N ILE A 223 -10.44 19.15 -5.08
CA ILE A 223 -9.13 19.63 -4.62
C ILE A 223 -8.59 18.82 -3.41
N VAL A 224 -9.46 18.17 -2.62
CA VAL A 224 -9.07 17.39 -1.45
C VAL A 224 -8.22 16.17 -1.85
N GLN A 225 -8.38 15.65 -3.07
CA GLN A 225 -7.57 14.53 -3.58
C GLN A 225 -6.08 14.88 -3.71
N PHE A 226 -5.73 16.16 -3.90
CA PHE A 226 -4.33 16.61 -3.95
C PHE A 226 -3.62 16.55 -2.61
N PHE A 227 -4.35 16.48 -1.49
CA PHE A 227 -3.81 16.51 -0.14
C PHE A 227 -3.90 15.17 0.59
N SER A 228 -4.34 14.11 -0.06
CA SER A 228 -4.52 12.80 0.56
C SER A 228 -3.57 11.74 -0.02
N PRO A 229 -2.35 11.60 0.52
CA PRO A 229 -1.40 10.60 0.05
C PRO A 229 -1.91 9.16 0.13
N ALA A 230 -2.79 8.85 1.08
CA ALA A 230 -3.36 7.52 1.22
C ALA A 230 -4.30 7.15 0.07
N SER A 231 -5.02 8.12 -0.51
CA SER A 231 -5.94 7.89 -1.64
C SER A 231 -5.22 7.62 -2.96
N TRP A 232 -3.94 7.96 -3.06
CA TRP A 232 -3.15 7.81 -4.29
C TRP A 232 -2.74 6.38 -4.60
N ILE A 233 -3.07 5.41 -3.76
CA ILE A 233 -2.87 3.98 -4.07
C ILE A 233 -3.84 3.48 -5.14
N GLY A 234 -5.02 4.10 -5.26
CA GLY A 234 -6.02 3.74 -6.27
C GLY A 234 -5.76 4.46 -7.60
N ILE A 235 -5.66 3.70 -8.69
CA ILE A 235 -5.46 4.27 -10.03
C ILE A 235 -6.62 5.16 -10.47
N SER A 236 -7.82 4.99 -9.90
CA SER A 236 -8.98 5.86 -10.13
C SER A 236 -8.77 7.31 -9.70
N ASN A 237 -7.87 7.53 -8.73
CA ASN A 237 -7.58 8.84 -8.14
C ASN A 237 -6.38 9.53 -8.79
N ILE A 238 -5.85 8.96 -9.87
CA ILE A 238 -4.73 9.53 -10.64
C ILE A 238 -5.30 10.23 -11.87
N GLY A 239 -4.99 11.52 -12.04
CA GLY A 239 -5.38 12.29 -13.20
C GLY A 239 -4.63 11.86 -14.46
N TYR A 240 -5.37 11.67 -15.55
CA TYR A 240 -4.86 11.49 -16.89
C TYR A 240 -5.20 12.73 -17.73
N GLU A 241 -4.66 12.82 -18.92
CA GLU A 241 -4.81 13.97 -19.82
C GLU A 241 -6.24 14.57 -19.79
N TYR A 242 -6.35 15.86 -19.46
CA TYR A 242 -7.59 16.64 -19.35
C TYR A 242 -8.48 16.43 -18.10
N ASN A 243 -8.09 15.63 -17.12
CA ASN A 243 -8.83 15.56 -15.86
C ASN A 243 -8.11 16.37 -14.76
N TRP A 244 -8.51 17.64 -14.61
CA TRP A 244 -7.93 18.57 -13.63
C TRP A 244 -8.38 18.32 -12.19
N ASP A 245 -9.35 17.42 -12.00
CA ASP A 245 -9.93 17.10 -10.68
C ASP A 245 -9.06 16.16 -9.85
N CYS A 246 -8.13 15.46 -10.50
CA CYS A 246 -7.24 14.49 -9.84
C CYS A 246 -5.76 14.89 -10.02
N PRO A 247 -4.91 14.59 -9.02
CA PRO A 247 -3.47 14.85 -9.11
C PRO A 247 -2.80 13.99 -10.18
N THR A 248 -1.90 14.60 -10.95
CA THR A 248 -1.12 13.87 -11.96
C THR A 248 -0.11 12.94 -11.29
N MET A 249 0.27 11.85 -11.98
CA MET A 249 1.27 10.91 -11.48
C MET A 249 2.60 11.58 -11.09
N GLY A 250 3.05 12.55 -11.90
CA GLY A 250 4.28 13.31 -11.62
C GLY A 250 4.19 14.13 -10.34
N TYR A 251 3.05 14.78 -10.09
CA TYR A 251 2.78 15.50 -8.84
C TYR A 251 2.85 14.55 -7.63
N ILE A 252 2.18 13.41 -7.70
CA ILE A 252 2.11 12.43 -6.61
C ILE A 252 3.52 11.93 -6.26
N ILE A 253 4.30 11.52 -7.27
CA ILE A 253 5.68 11.03 -7.06
C ILE A 253 6.54 12.12 -6.43
N PHE A 254 6.47 13.34 -6.94
CA PHE A 254 7.24 14.47 -6.42
C PHE A 254 6.90 14.74 -4.96
N VAL A 255 5.62 14.86 -4.63
CA VAL A 255 5.16 15.15 -3.26
C VAL A 255 5.56 14.03 -2.30
N LEU A 256 5.37 12.75 -2.67
CA LEU A 256 5.75 11.61 -1.81
C LEU A 256 7.27 11.57 -1.60
N CYS A 257 8.08 11.76 -2.63
CA CYS A 257 9.54 11.79 -2.49
C CYS A 257 10.00 12.93 -1.57
N VAL A 258 9.43 14.13 -1.70
CA VAL A 258 9.72 15.26 -0.83
C VAL A 258 9.33 14.96 0.62
N LEU A 259 8.14 14.45 0.87
CA LEU A 259 7.67 14.10 2.20
C LEU A 259 8.53 13.00 2.84
N ILE A 260 8.86 11.93 2.10
CA ILE A 260 9.76 10.87 2.57
C ILE A 260 11.13 11.46 2.94
N GLY A 261 11.67 12.36 2.12
CA GLY A 261 12.92 13.04 2.38
C GLY A 261 12.87 13.89 3.66
N ILE A 262 11.86 14.72 3.80
CA ILE A 262 11.66 15.60 4.99
C ILE A 262 11.58 14.77 6.26
N PHE A 263 10.68 13.77 6.34
CA PHE A 263 10.51 12.94 7.53
C PHE A 263 11.75 12.11 7.85
N SER A 264 12.48 11.61 6.84
CA SER A 264 13.74 10.89 7.02
C SER A 264 14.82 11.79 7.63
N VAL A 265 15.00 12.99 7.11
CA VAL A 265 15.99 13.95 7.62
C VAL A 265 15.61 14.39 9.04
N MET A 266 14.36 14.74 9.28
CA MET A 266 13.86 15.14 10.61
C MET A 266 14.12 14.06 11.66
N SER A 267 13.83 12.79 11.36
CA SER A 267 14.06 11.68 12.29
C SER A 267 15.54 11.50 12.60
N LEU A 268 16.43 11.56 11.58
CA LEU A 268 17.88 11.43 11.78
C LEU A 268 18.47 12.61 12.59
N LEU A 269 18.02 13.83 12.36
CA LEU A 269 18.44 15.02 13.12
C LEU A 269 18.02 14.91 14.60
N LYS A 270 16.80 14.42 14.87
CA LYS A 270 16.31 14.20 16.22
C LYS A 270 17.13 13.14 16.95
N ILE A 271 17.40 12.00 16.29
CA ILE A 271 18.24 10.91 16.81
C ILE A 271 19.66 11.40 17.14
N LYS A 272 20.21 12.34 16.34
CA LYS A 272 21.52 12.93 16.60
C LYS A 272 21.53 13.79 17.86
N LYS A 273 20.48 14.62 18.08
CA LYS A 273 20.42 15.63 19.16
C LYS A 273 20.01 15.06 20.52
N LYS A 274 19.00 14.16 20.57
CA LYS A 274 18.52 13.56 21.82
C LYS A 274 18.79 12.07 21.80
N GLY A 275 19.24 11.50 22.94
CA GLY A 275 19.11 10.07 23.15
C GLY A 275 17.63 9.65 23.03
N ILE A 276 17.36 8.42 22.63
CA ILE A 276 16.01 7.86 22.47
C ILE A 276 15.42 7.54 23.85
N TYR A 277 15.41 8.52 24.77
CA TYR A 277 14.81 8.40 26.10
C TYR A 277 14.06 9.68 26.43
#